data_357ce8709529925c6cb9ecee57922185
#
_entry.id   357ce8709529925c6cb9ecee57922185
#
_cell.length_a   1.000
_cell.length_b   1.000
_cell.length_c   1.000
_cell.angle_alpha   90.00
_cell.angle_beta   90.00
_cell.angle_gamma   90.00
#
_symmetry.space_group_name_H-M   'P 1'
#
loop_
_entity.id
_entity.type
_entity.pdbx_description
1 polymer ?
#
loop_
_entity_poly.entity_id
_entity_poly.type
_entity_poly.pdbx_seq_one_letter_code
_entity_poly.pdbx_strand_id
1 'polypeptide(L)'
;MRVISGKYKGKYIEGFDIDGTRPTKDRVKESIFGSIQNKVKNSIFLDLFAGSGSIGIEALSNGASKCYFVENGESIYKILSHNTAEIDNVYLIKNDYLDALKQFNKDSIKFDIIYIDPPYHLKLMNKSIKYIEDNNLLSINGIIICEYEEEEPICSYNLIRNKKFGKTNIAIYKNN
;
A
#
# COMPACT_ATOMS: atom_id res chain seq x y z
N MET A 1 15.91 -3.60 2.39
CA MET A 1 15.18 -3.95 1.12
C MET A 1 15.69 -3.11 -0.02
N ARG A 2 15.29 -3.43 -1.27
CA ARG A 2 15.61 -2.57 -2.43
C ARG A 2 14.39 -2.36 -3.31
N VAL A 3 14.36 -1.26 -4.05
CA VAL A 3 13.42 -1.04 -5.14
C VAL A 3 13.75 -2.03 -6.27
N ILE A 4 12.74 -2.73 -6.78
CA ILE A 4 12.92 -3.85 -7.72
C ILE A 4 12.95 -3.37 -9.17
N SER A 5 12.14 -2.37 -9.49
CA SER A 5 11.92 -1.93 -10.87
C SER A 5 11.71 -0.42 -10.99
N GLY A 6 11.69 0.09 -12.22
CA GLY A 6 11.37 1.49 -12.53
C GLY A 6 12.50 2.48 -12.29
N LYS A 7 12.12 3.76 -12.14
CA LYS A 7 13.02 4.93 -12.04
C LYS A 7 14.04 4.82 -10.91
N TYR A 8 13.64 4.26 -9.77
CA TYR A 8 14.47 4.17 -8.57
C TYR A 8 15.04 2.77 -8.33
N LYS A 9 15.07 1.89 -9.36
CA LYS A 9 15.59 0.51 -9.26
C LYS A 9 16.95 0.45 -8.58
N GLY A 10 17.09 -0.43 -7.60
CA GLY A 10 18.31 -0.63 -6.83
C GLY A 10 18.47 0.29 -5.61
N LYS A 11 17.64 1.36 -5.46
CA LYS A 11 17.67 2.22 -4.27
C LYS A 11 17.45 1.37 -3.03
N TYR A 12 18.32 1.55 -2.04
CA TYR A 12 18.19 0.89 -0.74
C TYR A 12 17.03 1.53 0.05
N ILE A 13 16.23 0.71 0.69
CA ILE A 13 15.16 1.11 1.61
C ILE A 13 15.51 0.53 2.96
N GLU A 14 15.74 1.41 3.93
CA GLU A 14 15.92 1.04 5.32
C GLU A 14 14.63 0.37 5.84
N GLY A 15 14.77 -0.81 6.44
CA GLY A 15 13.67 -1.53 7.07
C GLY A 15 13.82 -1.48 8.59
N PHE A 16 12.75 -1.81 9.31
CA PHE A 16 12.88 -2.16 10.73
C PHE A 16 13.14 -3.67 10.80
N ASP A 17 14.09 -4.05 11.69
CA ASP A 17 14.52 -5.44 11.82
C ASP A 17 13.36 -6.36 12.25
N ILE A 18 12.91 -7.15 11.28
CA ILE A 18 12.17 -8.37 11.55
C ILE A 18 12.97 -9.49 10.89
N ASP A 19 13.61 -10.32 11.72
CA ASP A 19 14.45 -11.43 11.27
C ASP A 19 13.73 -12.36 10.28
N GLY A 20 14.39 -12.68 9.17
CA GLY A 20 14.11 -13.86 8.35
C GLY A 20 13.08 -13.72 7.22
N THR A 21 12.51 -12.53 6.93
CA THR A 21 11.38 -12.38 5.98
C THR A 21 11.74 -11.79 4.60
N ARG A 22 13.01 -11.50 4.33
CA ARG A 22 13.48 -10.75 3.16
C ARG A 22 13.12 -11.37 1.79
N PRO A 23 13.39 -12.66 1.50
CA PRO A 23 13.09 -13.24 0.18
C PRO A 23 11.59 -13.35 -0.11
N THR A 24 10.76 -13.54 0.91
CA THR A 24 9.30 -13.63 0.75
C THR A 24 8.72 -12.27 0.40
N LYS A 25 9.15 -11.22 1.10
CA LYS A 25 8.70 -9.83 0.85
C LYS A 25 9.03 -9.35 -0.56
N ASP A 26 10.22 -9.65 -1.07
CA ASP A 26 10.61 -9.27 -2.44
C ASP A 26 9.77 -10.00 -3.49
N ARG A 27 9.48 -11.31 -3.31
CA ARG A 27 8.60 -12.09 -4.19
C ARG A 27 7.15 -11.60 -4.17
N VAL A 28 6.64 -11.22 -2.99
CA VAL A 28 5.31 -10.61 -2.84
C VAL A 28 5.24 -9.32 -3.64
N LYS A 29 6.19 -8.43 -3.45
CA LYS A 29 6.29 -7.15 -4.15
C LYS A 29 6.38 -7.33 -5.68
N GLU A 30 7.23 -8.22 -6.17
CA GLU A 30 7.31 -8.59 -7.61
C GLU A 30 5.95 -9.09 -8.14
N SER A 31 5.29 -9.95 -7.41
CA SER A 31 3.99 -10.49 -7.81
C SER A 31 2.90 -9.44 -7.85
N ILE A 32 2.87 -8.52 -6.88
CA ILE A 32 1.94 -7.38 -6.85
C ILE A 32 2.16 -6.53 -8.08
N PHE A 33 3.36 -5.95 -8.24
CA PHE A 33 3.64 -5.00 -9.32
C PHE A 33 3.59 -5.62 -10.71
N GLY A 34 3.96 -6.89 -10.86
CA GLY A 34 3.74 -7.65 -12.10
C GLY A 34 2.26 -7.81 -12.46
N SER A 35 1.37 -7.88 -11.46
CA SER A 35 -0.09 -8.02 -11.67
C SER A 35 -0.78 -6.72 -12.02
N ILE A 36 -0.23 -5.59 -11.56
CA ILE A 36 -0.86 -4.26 -11.69
C ILE A 36 -0.09 -3.30 -12.58
N GLN A 37 0.94 -3.78 -13.32
CA GLN A 37 1.85 -2.93 -14.10
C GLN A 37 1.13 -1.95 -15.03
N ASN A 38 0.00 -2.36 -15.63
CA ASN A 38 -0.81 -1.54 -16.53
C ASN A 38 -1.68 -0.50 -15.80
N LYS A 39 -1.76 -0.57 -14.46
CA LYS A 39 -2.59 0.32 -13.63
C LYS A 39 -1.77 1.32 -12.82
N VAL A 40 -0.49 1.03 -12.56
CA VAL A 40 0.37 1.87 -11.72
C VAL A 40 0.69 3.20 -12.39
N LYS A 41 0.95 3.18 -13.69
CA LYS A 41 1.33 4.39 -14.42
C LYS A 41 0.25 5.47 -14.33
N ASN A 42 0.65 6.66 -13.92
CA ASN A 42 -0.19 7.83 -13.70
C ASN A 42 -1.25 7.69 -12.58
N SER A 43 -1.21 6.61 -11.79
CA SER A 43 -2.16 6.38 -10.69
C SER A 43 -1.88 7.30 -9.49
N ILE A 44 -2.94 7.60 -8.73
CA ILE A 44 -2.85 8.11 -7.36
C ILE A 44 -2.87 6.88 -6.44
N PHE A 45 -1.74 6.64 -5.77
CA PHE A 45 -1.53 5.47 -4.92
C PHE A 45 -1.67 5.84 -3.44
N LEU A 46 -2.33 4.99 -2.66
CA LEU A 46 -2.37 5.07 -1.19
C LEU A 46 -1.72 3.82 -0.59
N ASP A 47 -0.67 4.02 0.20
CA ASP A 47 -0.06 3.04 1.09
C ASP A 47 -0.57 3.32 2.51
N LEU A 48 -1.64 2.60 2.92
CA LEU A 48 -2.43 2.96 4.11
C LEU A 48 -1.75 2.58 5.43
N PHE A 49 -0.81 1.64 5.40
CA PHE A 49 0.01 1.23 6.53
C PHE A 49 1.47 1.14 6.08
N ALA A 50 2.05 2.29 5.76
CA ALA A 50 3.22 2.39 4.91
C ALA A 50 4.51 1.78 5.48
N GLY A 51 4.65 1.70 6.80
CA GLY A 51 5.87 1.18 7.40
C GLY A 51 7.11 1.91 6.89
N SER A 52 8.05 1.16 6.29
CA SER A 52 9.25 1.73 5.66
C SER A 52 9.01 2.43 4.32
N GLY A 53 7.81 2.36 3.76
CA GLY A 53 7.44 2.92 2.47
C GLY A 53 7.78 2.04 1.26
N SER A 54 8.16 0.78 1.47
CA SER A 54 8.67 -0.09 0.38
C SER A 54 7.69 -0.26 -0.78
N ILE A 55 6.39 -0.34 -0.51
CA ILE A 55 5.35 -0.53 -1.54
C ILE A 55 5.06 0.78 -2.27
N GLY A 56 4.81 1.86 -1.52
CA GLY A 56 4.55 3.17 -2.15
C GLY A 56 5.75 3.71 -2.95
N ILE A 57 6.99 3.48 -2.49
CA ILE A 57 8.20 3.82 -3.25
C ILE A 57 8.29 2.99 -4.53
N GLU A 58 7.97 1.70 -4.48
CA GLU A 58 7.91 0.85 -5.68
C GLU A 58 6.85 1.35 -6.66
N ALA A 59 5.68 1.81 -6.17
CA ALA A 59 4.63 2.40 -7.01
C ALA A 59 5.12 3.67 -7.72
N LEU A 60 5.76 4.59 -7.01
CA LEU A 60 6.36 5.79 -7.60
C LEU A 60 7.45 5.46 -8.61
N SER A 61 8.29 4.45 -8.29
CA SER A 61 9.34 3.96 -9.20
C SER A 61 8.76 3.42 -10.51
N ASN A 62 7.59 2.82 -10.47
CA ASN A 62 6.88 2.27 -11.62
C ASN A 62 5.91 3.26 -12.29
N GLY A 63 5.96 4.53 -11.93
CA GLY A 63 5.29 5.61 -12.64
C GLY A 63 3.94 6.04 -12.05
N ALA A 64 3.62 5.71 -10.80
CA ALA A 64 2.52 6.36 -10.09
C ALA A 64 2.71 7.89 -10.11
N SER A 65 1.64 8.64 -10.32
CA SER A 65 1.71 10.11 -10.40
C SER A 65 1.99 10.75 -9.04
N LYS A 66 1.50 10.14 -7.98
CA LYS A 66 1.75 10.50 -6.58
C LYS A 66 1.43 9.33 -5.66
N CYS A 67 2.05 9.32 -4.49
CA CYS A 67 1.78 8.34 -3.46
C CYS A 67 1.57 9.01 -2.11
N TYR A 68 0.48 8.66 -1.44
CA TYR A 68 0.19 9.00 -0.06
C TYR A 68 0.61 7.85 0.83
N PHE A 69 1.41 8.15 1.84
CA PHE A 69 1.92 7.19 2.81
C PHE A 69 1.36 7.52 4.18
N VAL A 70 0.60 6.61 4.77
CA VAL A 70 0.06 6.77 6.13
C VAL A 70 0.83 5.90 7.08
N GLU A 71 1.38 6.51 8.14
CA GLU A 71 2.12 5.82 9.19
C GLU A 71 1.92 6.57 10.52
N ASN A 72 1.55 5.85 11.60
CA ASN A 72 1.30 6.47 12.90
C ASN A 72 2.47 6.31 13.88
N GLY A 73 3.34 5.31 13.70
CA GLY A 73 4.48 5.02 14.57
C GLY A 73 5.59 6.06 14.42
N GLU A 74 5.94 6.77 15.51
CA GLU A 74 6.95 7.84 15.50
C GLU A 74 8.30 7.40 14.93
N SER A 75 8.82 6.26 15.39
CA SER A 75 10.13 5.74 14.96
C SER A 75 10.08 5.25 13.49
N ILE A 76 8.98 4.60 13.11
CA ILE A 76 8.79 4.07 11.75
C ILE A 76 8.59 5.22 10.76
N TYR A 77 7.84 6.26 11.15
CA TYR A 77 7.65 7.45 10.33
C TYR A 77 8.97 8.18 10.03
N LYS A 78 9.94 8.19 10.97
CA LYS A 78 11.28 8.74 10.70
C LYS A 78 12.03 7.94 9.64
N ILE A 79 11.94 6.60 9.68
CA ILE A 79 12.52 5.72 8.65
C ILE A 79 11.83 5.98 7.30
N LEU A 80 10.51 6.04 7.27
CA LEU A 80 9.72 6.37 6.07
C LEU A 80 10.15 7.71 5.47
N SER A 81 10.25 8.75 6.30
CA SER A 81 10.69 10.09 5.88
C SER A 81 12.10 10.08 5.30
N HIS A 82 13.04 9.34 5.93
CA HIS A 82 14.39 9.16 5.41
C HIS A 82 14.40 8.45 4.07
N ASN A 83 13.67 7.34 3.94
CA ASN A 83 13.62 6.55 2.71
C ASN A 83 13.05 7.32 1.51
N THR A 84 12.15 8.27 1.77
CA THR A 84 11.43 9.05 0.75
C THR A 84 12.04 10.41 0.44
N ALA A 85 13.07 10.86 1.17
CA ALA A 85 13.62 12.22 1.12
C ALA A 85 14.06 12.68 -0.30
N GLU A 86 14.50 11.74 -1.15
CA GLU A 86 14.97 12.02 -2.51
C GLU A 86 13.99 11.51 -3.59
N ILE A 87 12.73 11.30 -3.22
CA ILE A 87 11.71 10.75 -4.13
C ILE A 87 10.65 11.81 -4.40
N ASP A 88 10.34 12.02 -5.66
CA ASP A 88 9.33 12.98 -6.08
C ASP A 88 7.90 12.47 -5.83
N ASN A 89 6.94 13.40 -5.67
CA ASN A 89 5.51 13.12 -5.56
C ASN A 89 5.11 12.27 -4.33
N VAL A 90 5.84 12.43 -3.25
CA VAL A 90 5.60 11.81 -1.94
C VAL A 90 4.71 12.70 -1.08
N TYR A 91 3.68 12.13 -0.47
CA TYR A 91 2.80 12.79 0.50
C TYR A 91 2.79 11.97 1.79
N LEU A 92 3.53 12.42 2.80
CA LEU A 92 3.65 11.76 4.09
C LEU A 92 2.56 12.22 5.05
N ILE A 93 1.80 11.27 5.60
CA ILE A 93 0.70 11.51 6.55
C ILE A 93 1.04 10.79 7.86
N LYS A 94 1.47 11.54 8.88
CA LYS A 94 1.69 11.01 10.22
C LYS A 94 0.39 11.02 10.99
N ASN A 95 -0.41 9.98 10.87
CA ASN A 95 -1.71 9.88 11.53
C ASN A 95 -2.15 8.42 11.68
N ASP A 96 -3.18 8.19 12.50
CA ASP A 96 -3.93 6.94 12.47
C ASP A 96 -4.62 6.75 11.10
N TYR A 97 -4.69 5.49 10.64
CA TYR A 97 -5.27 5.15 9.35
C TYR A 97 -6.69 5.66 9.15
N LEU A 98 -7.54 5.58 10.20
CA LEU A 98 -8.93 5.99 10.11
C LEU A 98 -9.07 7.51 10.02
N ASP A 99 -8.27 8.24 10.78
CA ASP A 99 -8.28 9.70 10.73
C ASP A 99 -7.68 10.22 9.42
N ALA A 100 -6.69 9.52 8.86
CA ALA A 100 -6.20 9.79 7.50
C ALA A 100 -7.30 9.56 6.45
N LEU A 101 -8.03 8.44 6.51
CA LEU A 101 -9.13 8.15 5.59
C LEU A 101 -10.27 9.20 5.70
N LYS A 102 -10.60 9.64 6.93
CA LYS A 102 -11.60 10.73 7.14
C LYS A 102 -11.12 12.04 6.51
N GLN A 103 -9.84 12.36 6.65
CA GLN A 103 -9.27 13.57 6.03
C GLN A 103 -9.31 13.49 4.50
N PHE A 104 -8.94 12.36 3.91
CA PHE A 104 -9.03 12.17 2.46
C PHE A 104 -10.47 12.30 1.95
N ASN A 105 -11.46 11.77 2.69
CA ASN A 105 -12.87 11.93 2.35
C ASN A 105 -13.30 13.41 2.39
N LYS A 106 -12.93 14.13 3.45
CA LYS A 106 -13.20 15.57 3.59
C LYS A 106 -12.61 16.38 2.45
N ASP A 107 -11.37 16.03 2.03
CA ASP A 107 -10.65 16.70 0.96
C ASP A 107 -11.05 16.21 -0.44
N SER A 108 -12.02 15.30 -0.53
CA SER A 108 -12.53 14.69 -1.77
C SER A 108 -11.43 14.00 -2.60
N ILE A 109 -10.39 13.48 -1.93
CA ILE A 109 -9.31 12.73 -2.59
C ILE A 109 -9.79 11.32 -2.87
N LYS A 110 -9.61 10.86 -4.12
CA LYS A 110 -9.85 9.48 -4.54
C LYS A 110 -8.56 8.84 -4.99
N PHE A 111 -8.48 7.54 -4.80
CA PHE A 111 -7.30 6.75 -5.12
C PHE A 111 -7.60 5.76 -6.25
N ASP A 112 -6.63 5.56 -7.13
CA ASP A 112 -6.71 4.55 -8.18
C ASP A 112 -6.24 3.19 -7.66
N ILE A 113 -5.30 3.21 -6.71
CA ILE A 113 -4.76 2.01 -6.07
C ILE A 113 -4.63 2.27 -4.57
N ILE A 114 -5.22 1.39 -3.76
CA ILE A 114 -5.07 1.40 -2.30
C ILE A 114 -4.42 0.08 -1.88
N TYR A 115 -3.30 0.18 -1.17
CA TYR A 115 -2.62 -0.98 -0.56
C TYR A 115 -2.88 -0.99 0.95
N ILE A 116 -3.28 -2.15 1.46
CA ILE A 116 -3.68 -2.35 2.86
C ILE A 116 -2.91 -3.55 3.42
N ASP A 117 -1.94 -3.30 4.30
CA ASP A 117 -1.15 -4.29 5.05
C ASP A 117 -1.08 -3.87 6.52
N PRO A 118 -2.18 -4.03 7.28
CA PRO A 118 -2.24 -3.59 8.66
C PRO A 118 -1.41 -4.49 9.57
N PRO A 119 -0.96 -3.99 10.73
CA PRO A 119 -0.34 -4.82 11.76
C PRO A 119 -1.25 -6.01 12.13
N TYR A 120 -0.64 -7.21 12.18
CA TYR A 120 -1.34 -8.43 12.56
C TYR A 120 -2.05 -8.29 13.93
N HIS A 121 -3.12 -9.07 14.15
CA HIS A 121 -3.91 -9.13 15.39
C HIS A 121 -4.79 -7.93 15.73
N LEU A 122 -4.72 -6.79 15.01
CA LEU A 122 -5.52 -5.60 15.32
C LEU A 122 -6.87 -5.55 14.58
N LYS A 123 -7.13 -6.47 13.67
CA LYS A 123 -8.38 -6.55 12.88
C LYS A 123 -8.75 -5.22 12.20
N LEU A 124 -7.75 -4.59 11.57
CA LEU A 124 -7.91 -3.29 10.91
C LEU A 124 -8.27 -3.43 9.42
N MET A 125 -8.01 -4.57 8.79
CA MET A 125 -8.26 -4.82 7.37
C MET A 125 -9.71 -4.50 7.00
N ASN A 126 -10.65 -5.20 7.62
CA ASN A 126 -12.08 -5.06 7.29
C ASN A 126 -12.67 -3.70 7.69
N LYS A 127 -12.15 -3.07 8.76
CA LYS A 127 -12.51 -1.70 9.13
C LYS A 127 -12.07 -0.68 8.07
N SER A 128 -10.85 -0.85 7.52
CA SER A 128 -10.31 -0.01 6.46
C SER A 128 -11.13 -0.15 5.17
N ILE A 129 -11.37 -1.40 4.73
CA ILE A 129 -12.15 -1.69 3.53
C ILE A 129 -13.56 -1.08 3.63
N LYS A 130 -14.25 -1.36 4.75
CA LYS A 130 -15.59 -0.81 4.98
C LYS A 130 -15.63 0.71 4.88
N TYR A 131 -14.70 1.42 5.50
CA TYR A 131 -14.67 2.88 5.43
C TYR A 131 -14.42 3.38 4.01
N ILE A 132 -13.51 2.73 3.27
CA ILE A 132 -13.20 3.05 1.86
C ILE A 132 -14.43 2.89 0.98
N GLU A 133 -15.18 1.79 1.14
CA GLU A 133 -16.41 1.49 0.40
C GLU A 133 -17.53 2.48 0.74
N ASP A 134 -17.84 2.66 2.03
CA ASP A 134 -18.92 3.53 2.51
C ASP A 134 -18.74 4.99 2.06
N ASN A 135 -17.49 5.43 1.87
CA ASN A 135 -17.17 6.82 1.49
C ASN A 135 -16.66 6.96 0.04
N ASN A 136 -16.70 5.89 -0.75
CA ASN A 136 -16.29 5.90 -2.17
C ASN A 136 -14.87 6.47 -2.40
N LEU A 137 -13.90 6.12 -1.56
CA LEU A 137 -12.53 6.62 -1.67
C LEU A 137 -11.74 5.98 -2.82
N LEU A 138 -12.22 4.87 -3.38
CA LEU A 138 -11.63 4.20 -4.54
C LEU A 138 -12.27 4.70 -5.83
N SER A 139 -11.45 5.10 -6.80
CA SER A 139 -11.88 5.51 -8.14
C SER A 139 -12.62 4.37 -8.88
N ILE A 140 -13.46 4.71 -9.85
CA ILE A 140 -14.03 3.73 -10.80
C ILE A 140 -12.86 3.05 -11.53
N ASN A 141 -12.92 1.74 -11.67
CA ASN A 141 -11.84 0.89 -12.17
C ASN A 141 -10.57 0.87 -11.27
N GLY A 142 -10.58 1.50 -10.13
CA GLY A 142 -9.53 1.41 -9.12
C GLY A 142 -9.44 0.02 -8.49
N ILE A 143 -8.35 -0.24 -7.79
CA ILE A 143 -8.12 -1.53 -7.13
C ILE A 143 -7.72 -1.33 -5.66
N ILE A 144 -8.18 -2.27 -4.82
CA ILE A 144 -7.66 -2.47 -3.46
C ILE A 144 -6.78 -3.71 -3.48
N ILE A 145 -5.60 -3.61 -2.89
CA ILE A 145 -4.66 -4.71 -2.68
C ILE A 145 -4.57 -4.97 -1.19
N CYS A 146 -4.95 -6.16 -0.76
CA CYS A 146 -4.91 -6.59 0.62
C CYS A 146 -3.79 -7.60 0.82
N GLU A 147 -2.87 -7.33 1.74
CA GLU A 147 -1.90 -8.30 2.24
C GLU A 147 -2.34 -8.76 3.63
N TYR A 148 -2.51 -10.08 3.83
CA TYR A 148 -3.05 -10.63 5.07
C TYR A 148 -2.55 -12.04 5.35
N GLU A 149 -2.55 -12.42 6.64
CA GLU A 149 -2.29 -13.79 7.08
C GLU A 149 -3.52 -14.44 7.71
N GLU A 150 -4.17 -13.78 8.66
CA GLU A 150 -5.27 -14.32 9.47
C GLU A 150 -6.61 -13.67 9.16
N GLU A 151 -6.66 -12.34 9.00
CA GLU A 151 -7.89 -11.61 8.76
C GLU A 151 -8.22 -11.56 7.27
N GLU A 152 -9.06 -12.48 6.80
CA GLU A 152 -9.49 -12.50 5.41
C GLU A 152 -10.30 -11.23 5.06
N PRO A 153 -9.96 -10.56 3.93
CA PRO A 153 -10.68 -9.36 3.52
C PRO A 153 -12.13 -9.63 3.16
N ILE A 154 -13.05 -8.83 3.73
CA ILE A 154 -14.47 -8.76 3.34
C ILE A 154 -14.64 -7.50 2.51
N CYS A 155 -14.82 -7.67 1.19
CA CYS A 155 -14.86 -6.57 0.24
C CYS A 155 -16.00 -6.80 -0.76
N SER A 156 -16.80 -5.76 -1.01
CA SER A 156 -17.92 -5.83 -1.96
C SER A 156 -17.48 -5.69 -3.43
N TYR A 157 -16.25 -5.22 -3.67
CA TYR A 157 -15.70 -5.12 -5.00
C TYR A 157 -15.32 -6.50 -5.57
N ASN A 158 -15.15 -6.58 -6.89
CA ASN A 158 -14.87 -7.85 -7.56
C ASN A 158 -13.46 -8.35 -7.26
N LEU A 159 -13.34 -9.54 -6.67
CA LEU A 159 -12.05 -10.22 -6.51
C LEU A 159 -11.50 -10.60 -7.89
N ILE A 160 -10.39 -10.00 -8.29
CA ILE A 160 -9.74 -10.27 -9.59
C ILE A 160 -8.50 -11.15 -9.45
N ARG A 161 -7.93 -11.25 -8.25
CA ARG A 161 -6.77 -12.09 -7.97
C ARG A 161 -6.71 -12.47 -6.49
N ASN A 162 -6.34 -13.72 -6.24
CA ASN A 162 -5.93 -14.18 -4.91
C ASN A 162 -4.71 -15.09 -5.05
N LYS A 163 -3.64 -14.83 -4.30
CA LYS A 163 -2.40 -15.62 -4.36
C LYS A 163 -1.76 -15.73 -3.00
N LYS A 164 -1.26 -16.94 -2.69
CA LYS A 164 -0.62 -17.27 -1.42
C LYS A 164 0.90 -17.36 -1.55
N PHE A 165 1.63 -16.80 -0.58
CA PHE A 165 3.09 -16.82 -0.44
C PHE A 165 3.45 -17.26 0.99
N GLY A 166 3.67 -18.54 1.21
CA GLY A 166 3.86 -19.08 2.56
C GLY A 166 2.64 -18.82 3.44
N LYS A 167 2.77 -18.00 4.47
CA LYS A 167 1.66 -17.57 5.35
C LYS A 167 0.90 -16.35 4.83
N THR A 168 1.55 -15.54 4.01
CA THR A 168 1.00 -14.30 3.48
C THR A 168 0.10 -14.56 2.28
N ASN A 169 -1.06 -13.93 2.24
CA ASN A 169 -2.00 -13.93 1.12
C ASN A 169 -2.10 -12.53 0.53
N ILE A 170 -2.24 -12.45 -0.80
CA ILE A 170 -2.50 -11.22 -1.54
C ILE A 170 -3.83 -11.36 -2.27
N ALA A 171 -4.79 -10.54 -1.91
CA ALA A 171 -6.06 -10.40 -2.62
C ALA A 171 -6.14 -9.05 -3.31
N ILE A 172 -6.59 -9.03 -4.57
CA ILE A 172 -6.79 -7.80 -5.34
C ILE A 172 -8.25 -7.73 -5.75
N TYR A 173 -8.91 -6.65 -5.34
CA TYR A 173 -10.31 -6.35 -5.65
C TYR A 173 -10.38 -5.14 -6.58
N LYS A 174 -11.35 -5.13 -7.49
CA LYS A 174 -11.58 -4.05 -8.45
C LYS A 174 -12.97 -3.45 -8.29
N ASN A 175 -13.02 -2.13 -8.20
CA ASN A 175 -14.25 -1.34 -8.31
C ASN A 175 -14.61 -1.20 -9.80
N ASN A 176 -15.79 -1.63 -10.18
CA ASN A 176 -16.27 -1.58 -11.58
C ASN A 176 -17.07 -0.33 -11.87
#